data_a0672717005c08576d106e64e00fb933
#
_entry.id   a0672717005c08576d106e64e00fb933
#
_cell.length_a   1.000
_cell.length_b   1.000
_cell.length_c   1.000
_cell.angle_alpha   90.00
_cell.angle_beta   90.00
_cell.angle_gamma   90.00
#
_symmetry.space_group_name_H-M   'P 1'
#
loop_
_entity.id
_entity.type
_entity.pdbx_description
1 polymer ?
#
loop_
_entity_poly.entity_id
_entity_poly.type
_entity_poly.pdbx_seq_one_letter_code
_entity_poly.pdbx_strand_id
1 'polypeptide(L)'
;MTSWRGVPLMKDCFDLIITQQLLWDLKPQTVIELGAYKGGSALWTADIVKALGFKSRIISVDINLSMLCPLARECPDVTYIEGDVSEIEKCLPEELLKVRAYMIAKSYQSC
;
A
#
# COMPACT_ATOMS: atom_id res chain seq x y z
N MET A 1 5.86 -9.00 -15.68
CA MET A 1 5.40 -8.16 -14.58
C MET A 1 3.88 -8.18 -14.52
N THR A 2 3.34 -8.33 -13.34
CA THR A 2 1.90 -8.32 -13.13
C THR A 2 1.37 -6.89 -13.11
N SER A 3 0.11 -6.73 -13.40
CA SER A 3 -0.55 -5.44 -13.31
C SER A 3 -1.92 -5.62 -12.66
N TRP A 4 -2.43 -4.55 -12.11
CA TRP A 4 -3.77 -4.50 -11.54
C TRP A 4 -4.52 -3.32 -12.14
N ARG A 5 -5.60 -3.62 -12.84
CA ARG A 5 -6.38 -2.60 -13.56
C ARG A 5 -5.49 -1.76 -14.48
N GLY A 6 -4.48 -2.40 -15.08
CA GLY A 6 -3.54 -1.76 -15.99
C GLY A 6 -2.37 -1.06 -15.34
N VAL A 7 -2.31 -1.02 -14.00
CA VAL A 7 -1.21 -0.38 -13.28
C VAL A 7 -0.18 -1.44 -12.87
N PRO A 8 1.09 -1.27 -13.25
CA PRO A 8 2.13 -2.24 -12.89
C PRO A 8 2.21 -2.50 -11.39
N LEU A 9 2.36 -3.76 -11.05
CA LEU A 9 2.32 -4.25 -9.68
C LEU A 9 3.57 -5.10 -9.42
N MET A 10 4.37 -4.69 -8.45
CA MET A 10 5.66 -5.32 -8.13
C MET A 10 5.53 -6.42 -7.08
N LYS A 11 4.54 -7.28 -7.23
CA LYS A 11 4.37 -8.42 -6.32
C LYS A 11 4.04 -9.65 -7.13
N ASP A 12 4.47 -10.81 -6.65
CA ASP A 12 4.08 -12.06 -7.30
C ASP A 12 2.75 -12.55 -6.73
N CYS A 13 2.20 -13.59 -7.37
CA CYS A 13 0.88 -14.09 -6.99
C CYS A 13 0.84 -14.68 -5.58
N PHE A 14 1.94 -15.25 -5.11
CA PHE A 14 1.98 -15.81 -3.76
C PHE A 14 1.93 -14.71 -2.72
N ASP A 15 2.64 -13.61 -2.96
CA ASP A 15 2.60 -12.45 -2.06
C ASP A 15 1.19 -11.87 -1.99
N LEU A 16 0.49 -11.81 -3.11
CA LEU A 16 -0.88 -11.29 -3.15
C LEU A 16 -1.82 -12.19 -2.35
N ILE A 17 -1.70 -13.50 -2.51
CA ILE A 17 -2.55 -14.45 -1.80
C ILE A 17 -2.31 -14.35 -0.29
N ILE A 18 -1.05 -14.30 0.12
CA ILE A 18 -0.71 -14.19 1.54
C ILE A 18 -1.20 -12.87 2.12
N THR A 19 -1.02 -11.79 1.38
CA THR A 19 -1.44 -10.46 1.85
C THR A 19 -2.96 -10.40 2.04
N GLN A 20 -3.73 -10.92 1.10
CA GLN A 20 -5.18 -10.88 1.26
C GLN A 20 -5.63 -11.72 2.45
N GLN A 21 -4.97 -12.87 2.71
CA GLN A 21 -5.31 -13.70 3.85
C GLN A 21 -5.04 -12.96 5.17
N LEU A 22 -3.90 -12.28 5.25
CA LEU A 22 -3.56 -11.50 6.43
C LEU A 22 -4.51 -10.33 6.62
N LEU A 23 -4.91 -9.68 5.56
CA LEU A 23 -5.88 -8.58 5.64
C LEU A 23 -7.22 -9.09 6.16
N TRP A 24 -7.64 -10.27 5.70
CA TRP A 24 -8.87 -10.87 6.18
C TRP A 24 -8.77 -11.24 7.66
N ASP A 25 -7.68 -11.89 8.06
CA ASP A 25 -7.50 -12.35 9.44
C ASP A 25 -7.35 -11.19 10.43
N LEU A 26 -6.62 -10.15 10.05
CA LEU A 26 -6.28 -9.04 10.94
C LEU A 26 -7.28 -7.89 10.88
N LYS A 27 -7.88 -7.66 9.72
CA LYS A 27 -8.78 -6.52 9.46
C LYS A 27 -8.21 -5.24 10.09
N PRO A 28 -7.00 -4.83 9.69
CA PRO A 28 -6.33 -3.70 10.34
C PRO A 28 -7.06 -2.39 10.07
N GLN A 29 -6.97 -1.46 11.02
CA GLN A 29 -7.54 -0.13 10.83
C GLN A 29 -6.74 0.68 9.82
N THR A 30 -5.46 0.39 9.70
CA THR A 30 -4.57 1.11 8.79
C THR A 30 -3.62 0.13 8.14
N VAL A 31 -3.43 0.28 6.83
CA VAL A 31 -2.41 -0.46 6.07
C VAL A 31 -1.40 0.55 5.58
N ILE A 32 -0.13 0.32 5.91
CA ILE A 32 0.95 1.20 5.50
C ILE A 32 1.85 0.44 4.54
N GLU A 33 1.99 0.96 3.33
CA GLU A 33 2.87 0.41 2.32
C GLU A 33 4.12 1.25 2.21
N LEU A 34 5.28 0.60 2.30
CA LEU A 34 6.56 1.27 2.15
C LEU A 34 7.05 1.09 0.73
N GLY A 35 6.97 2.16 -0.05
CA GLY A 35 7.34 2.14 -1.45
C GLY A 35 6.14 2.00 -2.36
N ALA A 36 5.83 3.06 -3.08
CA ALA A 36 4.64 3.13 -3.93
C ALA A 36 4.87 2.61 -5.35
N TYR A 37 6.07 2.84 -5.87
CA TYR A 37 6.39 2.56 -7.26
C TYR A 37 5.33 3.17 -8.19
N LYS A 38 4.67 2.38 -9.04
CA LYS A 38 3.63 2.88 -9.96
C LYS A 38 2.23 2.86 -9.36
N GLY A 39 2.10 2.36 -8.14
CA GLY A 39 0.84 2.39 -7.41
C GLY A 39 -0.03 1.16 -7.53
N GLY A 40 0.41 0.14 -8.27
CA GLY A 40 -0.41 -1.07 -8.48
C GLY A 40 -0.73 -1.80 -7.20
N SER A 41 0.23 -1.93 -6.32
CA SER A 41 0.04 -2.63 -5.06
C SER A 41 -0.93 -1.89 -4.13
N ALA A 42 -0.81 -0.57 -4.04
CA ALA A 42 -1.72 0.23 -3.23
C ALA A 42 -3.15 0.18 -3.79
N LEU A 43 -3.28 0.28 -5.10
CA LEU A 43 -4.58 0.19 -5.76
C LEU A 43 -5.22 -1.18 -5.50
N TRP A 44 -4.43 -2.25 -5.65
CA TRP A 44 -4.89 -3.60 -5.38
C TRP A 44 -5.35 -3.75 -3.93
N THR A 45 -4.56 -3.22 -2.99
CA THR A 45 -4.88 -3.31 -1.56
C THR A 45 -6.20 -2.61 -1.27
N ALA A 46 -6.42 -1.42 -1.84
CA ALA A 46 -7.65 -0.69 -1.66
C ALA A 46 -8.86 -1.49 -2.19
N ASP A 47 -8.70 -2.08 -3.37
CA ASP A 47 -9.78 -2.86 -3.98
C ASP A 47 -10.07 -4.14 -3.20
N ILE A 48 -9.03 -4.81 -2.71
CA ILE A 48 -9.21 -6.05 -1.93
C ILE A 48 -9.88 -5.76 -0.57
N VAL A 49 -9.45 -4.72 0.11
CA VAL A 49 -10.08 -4.33 1.38
C VAL A 49 -11.58 -4.08 1.16
N LYS A 50 -11.91 -3.39 0.09
CA LYS A 50 -13.31 -3.13 -0.26
C LYS A 50 -14.06 -4.43 -0.55
N ALA A 51 -13.44 -5.33 -1.29
CA ALA A 51 -14.03 -6.61 -1.62
C ALA A 51 -14.23 -7.49 -0.39
N LEU A 52 -13.31 -7.41 0.58
CA LEU A 52 -13.42 -8.17 1.83
C LEU A 52 -14.45 -7.59 2.79
N GLY A 53 -14.94 -6.39 2.52
CA GLY A 53 -16.07 -5.82 3.25
C GLY A 53 -15.74 -5.11 4.55
N PHE A 54 -14.49 -4.73 4.78
CA PHE A 54 -14.13 -3.93 5.93
C PHE A 54 -13.48 -2.62 5.51
N LYS A 55 -13.33 -1.71 6.47
CA LYS A 55 -12.76 -0.40 6.20
C LYS A 55 -11.35 -0.31 6.76
N SER A 56 -10.45 0.24 5.97
CA SER A 56 -9.07 0.44 6.40
C SER A 56 -8.55 1.70 5.72
N ARG A 57 -7.70 2.43 6.44
CA ARG A 57 -6.98 3.56 5.87
C ARG A 57 -5.74 3.02 5.19
N ILE A 58 -5.58 3.32 3.92
CA ILE A 58 -4.45 2.81 3.14
C ILE A 58 -3.51 3.96 2.83
N ILE A 59 -2.28 3.84 3.30
CA ILE A 59 -1.25 4.87 3.17
C ILE A 59 -0.06 4.28 2.46
N SER A 60 0.37 4.92 1.39
CA SER A 60 1.53 4.49 0.62
C SER A 60 2.60 5.57 0.70
N VAL A 61 3.79 5.21 1.13
CA VAL A 61 4.90 6.14 1.34
C VAL A 61 6.03 5.80 0.39
N ASP A 62 6.55 6.81 -0.31
CA ASP A 62 7.72 6.62 -1.16
C ASP A 62 8.54 7.91 -1.15
N ILE A 63 9.83 7.77 -1.35
CA ILE A 63 10.72 8.91 -1.42
C ILE A 63 10.46 9.74 -2.68
N ASN A 64 9.88 9.11 -3.71
CA ASN A 64 9.57 9.77 -4.96
C ASN A 64 8.27 9.21 -5.52
N LEU A 65 7.24 10.04 -5.58
CA LEU A 65 5.93 9.66 -6.09
C LEU A 65 5.74 9.95 -7.58
N SER A 66 6.79 10.39 -8.28
CA SER A 66 6.67 10.74 -9.68
C SER A 66 6.33 9.55 -10.59
N MET A 67 6.58 8.33 -10.12
CA MET A 67 6.33 7.12 -10.92
C MET A 67 4.87 6.66 -10.88
N LEU A 68 4.04 7.26 -10.04
CA LEU A 68 2.65 6.82 -9.91
C LEU A 68 1.88 6.97 -11.22
N CYS A 69 1.18 5.89 -11.61
CA CYS A 69 0.28 5.95 -12.74
C CYS A 69 -0.95 6.79 -12.37
N PRO A 70 -1.56 7.48 -13.34
CA PRO A 70 -2.70 8.35 -13.06
C PRO A 70 -3.86 7.65 -12.33
N LEU A 71 -4.19 6.44 -12.74
CA LEU A 71 -5.29 5.70 -12.11
C LEU A 71 -5.02 5.46 -10.61
N ALA A 72 -3.79 5.10 -10.27
CA ALA A 72 -3.42 4.89 -8.88
C ALA A 72 -3.39 6.20 -8.11
N ARG A 73 -2.81 7.23 -8.71
CA ARG A 73 -2.70 8.55 -8.09
C ARG A 73 -4.07 9.14 -7.74
N GLU A 74 -5.05 8.89 -8.59
CA GLU A 74 -6.39 9.46 -8.41
C GLU A 74 -7.31 8.60 -7.55
N CYS A 75 -6.83 7.46 -7.06
CA CYS A 75 -7.65 6.59 -6.20
C CYS A 75 -7.94 7.28 -4.87
N PRO A 76 -9.23 7.55 -4.56
CA PRO A 76 -9.58 8.29 -3.35
C PRO A 76 -9.37 7.48 -2.08
N ASP A 77 -9.22 6.16 -2.21
CA ASP A 77 -9.09 5.27 -1.05
C ASP A 77 -7.65 5.12 -0.57
N VAL A 78 -6.69 5.71 -1.29
CA VAL A 78 -5.27 5.63 -0.93
C VAL A 78 -4.72 7.01 -0.68
N THR A 79 -4.00 7.16 0.43
CA THR A 79 -3.27 8.39 0.74
C THR A 79 -1.80 8.17 0.41
N TYR A 80 -1.25 9.00 -0.47
CA TYR A 80 0.16 8.92 -0.83
C TYR A 80 0.94 9.99 -0.09
N ILE A 81 2.07 9.59 0.50
CA ILE A 81 2.95 10.50 1.23
C ILE A 81 4.34 10.39 0.65
N GLU A 82 4.92 11.50 0.22
CA GLU A 82 6.29 11.53 -0.27
C GLU A 82 7.22 11.78 0.92
N GLY A 83 8.13 10.84 1.16
CA GLY A 83 9.04 10.94 2.28
C GLY A 83 9.98 9.75 2.32
N ASP A 84 11.00 9.84 3.17
CA ASP A 84 12.00 8.81 3.33
C ASP A 84 11.45 7.72 4.26
N VAL A 85 11.31 6.51 3.74
CA VAL A 85 10.76 5.39 4.53
C VAL A 85 11.67 5.00 5.70
N SER A 86 12.95 5.34 5.65
CA SER A 86 13.85 5.11 6.77
C SER A 86 13.55 6.04 7.94
N GLU A 87 12.78 7.10 7.70
CA GLU A 87 12.35 8.05 8.70
C GLU A 87 10.81 8.08 8.76
N ILE A 88 10.21 6.91 8.71
CA ILE A 88 8.75 6.76 8.62
C ILE A 88 8.01 7.48 9.74
N GLU A 89 8.60 7.53 10.91
CA GLU A 89 8.01 8.18 12.07
C GLU A 89 7.80 9.67 11.84
N LYS A 90 8.63 10.28 10.98
CA LYS A 90 8.52 11.69 10.65
C LYS A 90 7.54 11.93 9.51
N CYS A 91 7.28 10.89 8.71
CA CYS A 91 6.41 11.00 7.54
C CYS A 91 4.94 10.82 7.89
N LEU A 92 4.65 10.05 8.95
CA LEU A 92 3.28 9.70 9.31
C LEU A 92 2.78 10.61 10.44
N PRO A 93 1.47 10.95 10.42
CA PRO A 93 0.88 11.63 11.57
C PRO A 93 1.05 10.80 12.82
N GLU A 94 1.33 11.47 13.94
CA GLU A 94 1.55 10.79 15.21
C GLU A 94 0.40 9.87 15.60
N GLU A 95 -0.82 10.30 15.32
CA GLU A 95 -2.01 9.52 15.64
C GLU A 95 -2.02 8.15 14.95
N LEU A 96 -1.41 8.03 13.77
CA LEU A 96 -1.36 6.77 13.04
C LEU A 96 -0.36 5.80 13.64
N LEU A 97 0.61 6.29 14.38
CA LEU A 97 1.60 5.44 15.04
C LEU A 97 1.03 4.74 16.26
N LYS A 98 -0.12 5.20 16.73
CA LYS A 98 -0.76 4.67 17.93
C LYS A 98 -1.89 3.70 17.63
N VAL A 99 -2.32 3.59 16.36
CA VAL A 99 -3.39 2.69 15.99
C VAL A 99 -2.83 1.36 15.52
N ARG A 100 -3.73 0.36 15.51
CA ARG A 100 -3.38 -0.96 15.00
C ARG A 100 -3.19 -0.87 13.50
N ALA A 101 -1.98 -1.14 13.04
CA ALA A 101 -1.63 -1.04 11.64
C ALA A 101 -0.97 -2.31 11.15
N TYR A 102 -1.16 -2.59 9.87
CA TYR A 102 -0.47 -3.64 9.16
C TYR A 102 0.47 -2.98 8.16
N MET A 103 1.75 -3.32 8.22
CA MET A 103 2.75 -2.71 7.34
C MET A 103 3.17 -3.70 6.27
N ILE A 104 3.19 -3.21 5.05
CA ILE A 104 3.67 -3.95 3.89
C ILE A 104 4.94 -3.27 3.41
N ALA A 105 6.06 -3.98 3.52
CA ALA A 105 7.32 -3.46 3.01
C ALA A 105 7.61 -4.12 1.67
N LYS A 106 7.93 -3.30 0.67
CA LYS A 106 8.31 -3.84 -0.62
C LYS A 106 9.78 -4.23 -0.63
N SER A 107 10.05 -5.29 -1.32
CA SER A 107 11.40 -5.79 -1.49
C SER A 107 11.87 -5.36 -2.88
N TYR A 108 12.61 -4.28 -2.95
CA TYR A 108 13.05 -3.78 -4.23
C TYR A 108 14.34 -4.33 -4.71
N GLN A 109 15.09 -4.77 -3.79
CA GLN A 109 16.46 -5.19 -4.05
C GLN A 109 16.52 -6.33 -5.02
N SER A 110 15.42 -6.99 -5.19
CA SER A 110 15.34 -8.06 -6.16
C SER A 110 15.17 -7.54 -7.57
N CYS A 111 14.97 -6.29 -7.71
CA CYS A 111 14.73 -5.69 -9.02
C CYS A 111 16.03 -5.28 -9.65
#